data_2e2622b74934f684945aabd7cd67518c
#
_entry.id   2e2622b74934f684945aabd7cd67518c
#
_cell.length_a   1.000
_cell.length_b   1.000
_cell.length_c   1.000
_cell.angle_alpha   90.00
_cell.angle_beta   90.00
_cell.angle_gamma   90.00
#
_symmetry.space_group_name_H-M   'P 1'
#
loop_
_entity.id
_entity.type
_entity.pdbx_description
1 polymer ?
#
loop_
_entity_poly.entity_id
_entity_poly.type
_entity_poly.pdbx_seq_one_letter_code
_entity_poly.pdbx_strand_id
1 'polypeptide(L)'
;MSRRQRPTRRTLLALCAATAVLATTVAAAPAVASQETASAGAATAALDDTYYQGAIGKTGTALKSSLHSIIKNQTKITYAQVWTALKATDQDPANSSNVIELYTGRSISKSSNGGNSGQWNREHVWAKSHGDFGEATGPGTDVHHLRPEDVSVNSIRGNKDFDNGGSAVSGAPGNYTDSDSFEPRDAVKGDVARMILYMAVRYEGDDSWPDLEPNERVNNGSSPAMGKLSVLKQWNDEDPPDSFEQRRNQVIYDQYQHNRNPFIDHPEWVEAIW
;
A
#
# COMPACT_ATOMS: atom_id res chain seq x y z
N MET A 1 25.71 17.74 77.74
CA MET A 1 26.26 16.63 78.59
C MET A 1 26.33 15.41 77.70
N SER A 2 27.47 15.11 77.36
CA SER A 2 28.41 14.08 77.77
C SER A 2 28.26 12.79 76.98
N ARG A 3 29.20 12.60 76.08
CA ARG A 3 30.28 11.56 76.07
C ARG A 3 29.77 10.14 75.78
N ARG A 4 30.38 9.34 74.99
CA ARG A 4 31.71 8.94 74.51
C ARG A 4 31.51 7.63 73.70
N GLN A 5 32.11 7.48 72.64
CA GLN A 5 33.40 6.83 72.24
C GLN A 5 33.27 5.35 71.82
N ARG A 6 33.88 5.15 70.68
CA ARG A 6 34.38 3.97 69.94
C ARG A 6 35.00 2.82 70.84
N PRO A 7 35.34 1.63 70.29
CA PRO A 7 36.09 1.45 69.02
C PRO A 7 35.90 0.11 68.25
N THR A 8 36.33 0.18 67.03
CA THR A 8 37.07 -0.79 66.17
C THR A 8 37.16 -2.27 66.57
N ARG A 9 36.89 -3.14 65.59
CA ARG A 9 37.81 -4.21 65.21
C ARG A 9 37.64 -4.65 63.77
N ARG A 10 38.75 -4.65 63.09
CA ARG A 10 39.02 -5.26 61.77
C ARG A 10 38.98 -6.78 61.87
N THR A 11 38.48 -7.47 60.88
CA THR A 11 38.95 -8.79 60.50
C THR A 11 38.93 -8.95 59.00
N LEU A 12 40.07 -9.10 58.39
CA LEU A 12 40.31 -9.62 57.06
C LEU A 12 39.95 -11.10 57.02
N LEU A 13 39.44 -11.56 55.89
CA LEU A 13 39.80 -12.80 55.17
C LEU A 13 38.86 -12.97 54.00
N ALA A 14 39.41 -13.10 52.98
CA ALA A 14 39.89 -14.09 52.02
C ALA A 14 39.10 -14.06 50.73
N LEU A 15 39.81 -13.73 49.73
CA LEU A 15 39.61 -13.80 48.31
C LEU A 15 39.31 -15.24 47.85
N CYS A 16 38.16 -15.50 47.25
CA CYS A 16 38.02 -16.64 46.35
C CYS A 16 37.48 -16.09 45.02
N ALA A 17 38.38 -16.01 44.05
CA ALA A 17 38.05 -15.73 42.67
C ALA A 17 37.39 -16.96 42.05
N ALA A 18 36.10 -16.85 41.72
CA ALA A 18 35.44 -17.78 40.84
C ALA A 18 35.32 -17.11 39.47
N THR A 19 36.16 -17.51 38.55
CA THR A 19 36.07 -17.16 37.14
C THR A 19 34.86 -17.88 36.52
N ALA A 20 33.77 -17.18 36.37
CA ALA A 20 32.67 -17.64 35.56
C ALA A 20 33.00 -17.33 34.08
N VAL A 21 33.29 -18.37 33.32
CA VAL A 21 33.38 -18.31 31.86
C VAL A 21 31.96 -18.12 31.33
N LEU A 22 31.63 -16.91 30.90
CA LEU A 22 30.42 -16.65 30.15
C LEU A 22 30.65 -17.18 28.72
N ALA A 23 30.10 -18.36 28.44
CA ALA A 23 29.95 -18.81 27.06
C ALA A 23 28.85 -17.98 26.40
N THR A 24 29.25 -16.98 25.63
CA THR A 24 28.32 -16.28 24.72
C THR A 24 27.96 -17.21 23.58
N THR A 25 26.79 -17.83 23.66
CA THR A 25 26.17 -18.44 22.49
C THR A 25 25.74 -17.34 21.56
N VAL A 26 26.49 -17.13 20.48
CA VAL A 26 26.05 -16.34 19.33
C VAL A 26 24.89 -17.09 18.70
N ALA A 27 23.68 -16.59 18.91
CA ALA A 27 22.51 -17.08 18.21
C ALA A 27 22.66 -16.73 16.72
N ALA A 28 22.78 -17.75 15.91
CA ALA A 28 22.77 -17.61 14.46
C ALA A 28 21.36 -17.22 14.01
N ALA A 29 21.16 -15.95 13.68
CA ALA A 29 20.04 -15.50 12.88
C ALA A 29 20.57 -15.09 11.51
N PRO A 30 20.54 -15.98 10.50
CA PRO A 30 20.28 -15.55 9.15
C PRO A 30 19.52 -16.54 8.25
N ALA A 31 18.88 -17.57 8.78
CA ALA A 31 18.23 -18.56 7.90
C ALA A 31 16.85 -18.12 7.37
N VAL A 32 16.14 -17.25 8.08
CA VAL A 32 14.76 -16.84 7.69
C VAL A 32 14.78 -15.85 6.52
N ALA A 33 15.64 -14.84 6.58
CA ALA A 33 15.73 -13.84 5.50
C ALA A 33 16.19 -14.46 4.17
N SER A 34 17.06 -15.46 4.21
CA SER A 34 17.53 -16.13 2.97
C SER A 34 16.46 -17.03 2.35
N GLN A 35 15.54 -17.59 3.13
CA GLN A 35 14.44 -18.41 2.60
C GLN A 35 13.32 -17.55 2.01
N GLU A 36 12.98 -16.42 2.62
CA GLU A 36 11.96 -15.49 2.09
C GLU A 36 12.41 -14.86 0.77
N THR A 37 13.65 -14.41 0.67
CA THR A 37 14.16 -13.83 -0.59
C THR A 37 14.27 -14.87 -1.71
N ALA A 38 14.66 -16.10 -1.41
CA ALA A 38 14.70 -17.17 -2.41
C ALA A 38 13.30 -17.60 -2.87
N SER A 39 12.32 -17.64 -1.95
CA SER A 39 10.91 -17.94 -2.27
C SER A 39 10.26 -16.83 -3.10
N ALA A 40 10.49 -15.57 -2.75
CA ALA A 40 10.00 -14.43 -3.52
C ALA A 40 10.61 -14.37 -4.92
N GLY A 41 11.92 -14.58 -5.06
CA GLY A 41 12.57 -14.63 -6.36
C GLY A 41 12.07 -15.76 -7.26
N ALA A 42 11.79 -16.93 -6.70
CA ALA A 42 11.20 -18.05 -7.47
C ALA A 42 9.74 -17.76 -7.87
N ALA A 43 8.96 -17.11 -7.02
CA ALA A 43 7.59 -16.72 -7.33
C ALA A 43 7.53 -15.65 -8.43
N THR A 44 8.41 -14.64 -8.38
CA THR A 44 8.53 -13.62 -9.44
C THR A 44 8.94 -14.24 -10.77
N ALA A 45 9.95 -15.10 -10.78
CA ALA A 45 10.35 -15.80 -12.00
C ALA A 45 9.21 -16.65 -12.61
N ALA A 46 8.41 -17.32 -11.78
CA ALA A 46 7.25 -18.08 -12.24
C ALA A 46 6.14 -17.19 -12.81
N LEU A 47 5.93 -15.97 -12.23
CA LEU A 47 5.01 -14.97 -12.78
C LEU A 47 5.49 -14.45 -14.13
N ASP A 48 6.78 -14.16 -14.29
CA ASP A 48 7.39 -13.75 -15.54
C ASP A 48 7.20 -14.79 -16.63
N ASP A 49 7.46 -16.05 -16.31
CA ASP A 49 7.35 -17.16 -17.25
C ASP A 49 5.91 -17.44 -17.69
N THR A 50 4.92 -17.09 -16.92
CA THR A 50 3.51 -17.46 -17.17
C THR A 50 2.59 -16.26 -17.37
N TYR A 51 2.50 -15.37 -16.38
CA TYR A 51 1.55 -14.26 -16.38
C TYR A 51 2.06 -13.06 -17.18
N TYR A 52 3.33 -12.68 -16.99
CA TYR A 52 3.94 -11.49 -17.60
C TYR A 52 4.82 -11.78 -18.81
N GLN A 53 4.86 -13.01 -19.31
CA GLN A 53 5.73 -13.40 -20.44
C GLN A 53 5.70 -12.42 -21.63
N GLY A 54 4.52 -11.88 -21.95
CA GLY A 54 4.35 -10.91 -23.04
C GLY A 54 4.94 -9.52 -22.79
N ALA A 55 5.34 -9.21 -21.55
CA ALA A 55 5.86 -7.91 -21.14
C ALA A 55 7.39 -7.92 -20.90
N ILE A 56 7.96 -9.08 -20.60
CA ILE A 56 9.37 -9.24 -20.24
C ILE A 56 10.29 -8.66 -21.30
N GLY A 57 11.26 -7.85 -20.85
CA GLY A 57 12.29 -7.21 -21.69
C GLY A 57 11.81 -6.02 -22.51
N LYS A 58 10.57 -5.57 -22.31
CA LYS A 58 10.01 -4.37 -22.95
C LYS A 58 10.16 -3.13 -22.06
N THR A 59 10.08 -1.95 -22.70
CA THR A 59 10.11 -0.63 -22.01
C THR A 59 9.15 0.33 -22.70
N GLY A 60 8.89 1.50 -22.08
CA GLY A 60 8.06 2.57 -22.62
C GLY A 60 6.69 2.10 -23.07
N THR A 61 6.19 2.67 -24.14
CA THR A 61 4.86 2.34 -24.70
C THR A 61 4.69 0.86 -25.02
N ALA A 62 5.75 0.16 -25.43
CA ALA A 62 5.67 -1.28 -25.73
C ALA A 62 5.42 -2.12 -24.45
N LEU A 63 6.00 -1.72 -23.32
CA LEU A 63 5.73 -2.33 -22.03
C LEU A 63 4.31 -2.01 -21.56
N LYS A 64 3.91 -0.72 -21.56
CA LYS A 64 2.56 -0.26 -21.19
C LYS A 64 1.48 -1.04 -21.95
N SER A 65 1.57 -1.09 -23.29
CA SER A 65 0.60 -1.80 -24.13
C SER A 65 0.57 -3.32 -23.87
N SER A 66 1.72 -3.93 -23.56
CA SER A 66 1.76 -5.35 -23.22
C SER A 66 1.11 -5.65 -21.88
N LEU A 67 1.39 -4.84 -20.86
CA LEU A 67 0.75 -4.95 -19.54
C LEU A 67 -0.75 -4.72 -19.65
N HIS A 68 -1.19 -3.69 -20.39
CA HIS A 68 -2.60 -3.47 -20.68
C HIS A 68 -3.26 -4.72 -21.26
N SER A 69 -2.67 -5.31 -22.27
CA SER A 69 -3.20 -6.53 -22.94
C SER A 69 -3.32 -7.72 -21.96
N ILE A 70 -2.41 -7.84 -21.01
CA ILE A 70 -2.40 -8.89 -19.98
C ILE A 70 -3.51 -8.68 -18.96
N ILE A 71 -3.69 -7.42 -18.46
CA ILE A 71 -4.53 -7.15 -17.30
C ILE A 71 -5.96 -6.70 -17.63
N LYS A 72 -6.26 -6.34 -18.89
CA LYS A 72 -7.55 -5.71 -19.27
C LYS A 72 -8.77 -6.63 -19.20
N ASN A 73 -8.59 -7.94 -19.21
CA ASN A 73 -9.69 -8.91 -19.23
C ASN A 73 -10.10 -9.40 -17.84
N GLN A 74 -9.97 -8.53 -16.81
CA GLN A 74 -10.36 -8.90 -15.47
C GLN A 74 -11.86 -9.21 -15.34
N THR A 75 -12.20 -10.07 -14.39
CA THR A 75 -13.58 -10.25 -13.95
C THR A 75 -14.08 -8.97 -13.29
N LYS A 76 -15.12 -8.37 -13.86
CA LYS A 76 -15.72 -7.14 -13.32
C LYS A 76 -16.74 -7.52 -12.23
N ILE A 77 -16.63 -6.90 -11.06
CA ILE A 77 -17.57 -7.08 -9.95
C ILE A 77 -18.48 -5.87 -9.81
N THR A 78 -19.62 -6.04 -9.17
CA THR A 78 -20.56 -4.94 -8.88
C THR A 78 -20.08 -4.08 -7.72
N TYR A 79 -20.55 -2.84 -7.64
CA TYR A 79 -20.21 -1.94 -6.53
C TYR A 79 -20.65 -2.50 -5.16
N ALA A 80 -21.74 -3.27 -5.10
CA ALA A 80 -22.14 -3.98 -3.88
C ALA A 80 -21.13 -5.07 -3.47
N GLN A 81 -20.58 -5.81 -4.45
CA GLN A 81 -19.57 -6.85 -4.18
C GLN A 81 -18.23 -6.30 -3.68
N VAL A 82 -17.93 -5.03 -3.99
CA VAL A 82 -16.70 -4.37 -3.49
C VAL A 82 -16.63 -4.41 -1.97
N TRP A 83 -17.74 -4.28 -1.25
CA TRP A 83 -17.72 -4.43 0.22
C TRP A 83 -17.13 -5.75 0.69
N THR A 84 -17.53 -6.84 0.04
CA THR A 84 -17.02 -8.18 0.36
C THR A 84 -15.55 -8.34 -0.04
N ALA A 85 -15.20 -7.80 -1.21
CA ALA A 85 -13.81 -7.83 -1.68
C ALA A 85 -12.88 -7.11 -0.70
N LEU A 86 -13.19 -5.88 -0.30
CA LEU A 86 -12.36 -5.10 0.63
C LEU A 86 -12.23 -5.76 2.02
N LYS A 87 -13.27 -6.45 2.48
CA LYS A 87 -13.19 -7.23 3.74
C LYS A 87 -12.17 -8.38 3.67
N ALA A 88 -11.84 -8.86 2.48
CA ALA A 88 -10.86 -9.92 2.28
C ALA A 88 -9.48 -9.34 1.92
N THR A 89 -9.43 -8.42 0.95
CA THR A 89 -8.18 -7.83 0.46
C THR A 89 -7.46 -7.02 1.51
N ASP A 90 -8.21 -6.25 2.30
CA ASP A 90 -7.69 -5.32 3.29
C ASP A 90 -7.85 -5.83 4.74
N GLN A 91 -8.02 -7.16 4.89
CA GLN A 91 -8.08 -7.79 6.21
C GLN A 91 -6.82 -7.49 7.02
N ASP A 92 -7.02 -7.07 8.28
CA ASP A 92 -5.94 -6.88 9.23
C ASP A 92 -5.24 -8.22 9.53
N PRO A 93 -3.93 -8.34 9.28
CA PRO A 93 -3.17 -9.56 9.58
C PRO A 93 -3.17 -9.93 11.07
N ALA A 94 -3.29 -8.94 11.96
CA ALA A 94 -3.31 -9.13 13.40
C ALA A 94 -4.72 -9.43 13.94
N ASN A 95 -5.78 -9.09 13.19
CA ASN A 95 -7.16 -9.31 13.60
C ASN A 95 -8.07 -9.57 12.39
N SER A 96 -8.34 -10.83 12.09
CA SER A 96 -9.15 -11.24 10.93
C SER A 96 -10.59 -10.71 10.91
N SER A 97 -11.10 -10.16 12.02
CA SER A 97 -12.41 -9.51 12.08
C SER A 97 -12.37 -8.03 11.63
N ASN A 98 -11.20 -7.48 11.38
CA ASN A 98 -10.98 -6.10 11.01
C ASN A 98 -10.45 -5.93 9.58
N VAL A 99 -10.55 -4.72 9.06
CA VAL A 99 -9.81 -4.20 7.90
C VAL A 99 -8.82 -3.13 8.35
N ILE A 100 -7.79 -2.89 7.54
CA ILE A 100 -6.88 -1.75 7.70
C ILE A 100 -7.32 -0.63 6.74
N GLU A 101 -7.59 0.54 7.27
CA GLU A 101 -7.87 1.75 6.49
C GLU A 101 -6.59 2.30 5.85
N LEU A 102 -6.69 2.82 4.63
CA LEU A 102 -5.54 3.25 3.84
C LEU A 102 -4.80 4.43 4.49
N TYR A 103 -5.48 5.57 4.60
CA TYR A 103 -4.84 6.82 5.04
C TYR A 103 -4.67 6.88 6.56
N THR A 104 -5.65 6.42 7.32
CA THR A 104 -5.55 6.41 8.79
C THR A 104 -4.64 5.31 9.31
N GLY A 105 -4.49 4.19 8.58
CA GLY A 105 -3.83 2.99 9.06
C GLY A 105 -4.56 2.30 10.21
N ARG A 106 -5.78 2.71 10.51
CA ARG A 106 -6.58 2.20 11.64
C ARG A 106 -7.11 0.79 11.33
N SER A 107 -6.96 -0.11 12.29
CA SER A 107 -7.67 -1.40 12.29
C SER A 107 -9.09 -1.20 12.79
N ILE A 108 -10.09 -1.50 11.96
CA ILE A 108 -11.50 -1.29 12.27
C ILE A 108 -12.34 -2.51 11.89
N SER A 109 -13.38 -2.80 12.65
CA SER A 109 -14.25 -3.94 12.39
C SER A 109 -14.79 -3.94 10.94
N LYS A 110 -14.73 -5.09 10.30
CA LYS A 110 -15.33 -5.35 8.99
C LYS A 110 -16.82 -4.99 8.92
N SER A 111 -17.53 -5.06 10.05
CA SER A 111 -18.96 -4.73 10.14
C SER A 111 -19.21 -3.21 10.29
N SER A 112 -18.21 -2.41 10.58
CA SER A 112 -18.32 -0.95 10.71
C SER A 112 -18.26 -0.23 9.36
N ASN A 113 -18.66 -0.90 8.28
CA ASN A 113 -18.74 -0.29 6.96
C ASN A 113 -20.04 0.48 6.76
N GLY A 114 -19.95 1.67 6.14
CA GLY A 114 -21.14 2.50 5.86
C GLY A 114 -20.78 3.90 5.42
N GLY A 115 -21.68 4.85 5.68
CA GLY A 115 -21.53 6.26 5.27
C GLY A 115 -21.48 7.24 6.44
N ASN A 116 -21.53 6.77 7.69
CA ASN A 116 -21.56 7.63 8.88
C ASN A 116 -20.15 7.87 9.41
N SER A 117 -19.96 8.99 10.10
CA SER A 117 -18.72 9.28 10.83
C SER A 117 -18.34 8.13 11.76
N GLY A 118 -17.05 7.78 11.79
CA GLY A 118 -16.51 6.65 12.55
C GLY A 118 -16.67 5.28 11.90
N GLN A 119 -17.31 5.21 10.73
CA GLN A 119 -17.34 4.04 9.88
C GLN A 119 -16.28 4.14 8.79
N TRP A 120 -15.99 3.03 8.13
CA TRP A 120 -15.20 3.03 6.90
C TRP A 120 -16.09 2.87 5.66
N ASN A 121 -15.66 3.49 4.56
CA ASN A 121 -16.30 3.37 3.26
C ASN A 121 -15.30 2.96 2.17
N ARG A 122 -15.76 2.95 0.91
CA ARG A 122 -14.95 2.59 -0.26
C ARG A 122 -14.29 3.85 -0.82
N GLU A 123 -13.02 4.04 -0.48
CA GLU A 123 -12.18 5.07 -1.09
C GLU A 123 -11.86 4.68 -2.53
N HIS A 124 -12.08 5.60 -3.46
CA HIS A 124 -11.59 5.53 -4.83
C HIS A 124 -10.26 6.30 -4.92
N VAL A 125 -9.14 5.60 -4.84
CA VAL A 125 -7.81 6.23 -4.89
C VAL A 125 -7.62 7.01 -6.19
N TRP A 126 -7.97 6.44 -7.34
CA TRP A 126 -8.28 7.24 -8.52
C TRP A 126 -9.67 7.85 -8.33
N ALA A 127 -9.74 9.17 -8.13
CA ALA A 127 -11.01 9.84 -7.85
C ALA A 127 -12.02 9.58 -8.98
N LYS A 128 -13.20 9.05 -8.64
CA LYS A 128 -14.20 8.62 -9.61
C LYS A 128 -14.77 9.74 -10.49
N SER A 129 -14.56 11.00 -10.12
CA SER A 129 -14.86 12.19 -10.92
C SER A 129 -13.81 12.48 -11.99
N HIS A 130 -12.57 11.97 -11.83
CA HIS A 130 -11.53 12.11 -12.83
C HIS A 130 -11.73 11.05 -13.93
N GLY A 131 -12.35 11.46 -15.03
CA GLY A 131 -12.85 10.59 -16.09
C GLY A 131 -14.34 10.26 -15.97
N ASP A 132 -15.04 10.79 -14.95
CA ASP A 132 -16.49 10.75 -14.75
C ASP A 132 -17.12 9.33 -14.86
N PHE A 133 -16.39 8.31 -14.39
CA PHE A 133 -16.88 6.93 -14.42
C PHE A 133 -17.79 6.56 -13.23
N GLY A 134 -17.81 7.36 -12.18
CA GLY A 134 -18.67 7.16 -11.02
C GLY A 134 -18.45 5.82 -10.32
N GLU A 135 -19.54 5.09 -10.08
CA GLU A 135 -19.56 3.76 -9.44
C GLU A 135 -19.88 2.65 -10.46
N ALA A 136 -19.73 2.94 -11.75
CA ALA A 136 -20.05 2.00 -12.80
C ALA A 136 -19.12 0.79 -12.77
N THR A 137 -19.67 -0.37 -13.12
CA THR A 137 -18.94 -1.63 -13.21
C THR A 137 -17.80 -1.53 -14.22
N GLY A 138 -16.60 -1.66 -13.77
CA GLY A 138 -15.37 -1.37 -14.51
C GLY A 138 -14.47 -0.50 -13.64
N PRO A 139 -14.05 0.69 -14.05
CA PRO A 139 -13.17 1.54 -13.26
C PRO A 139 -13.76 1.93 -11.89
N GLY A 140 -15.09 2.12 -11.79
CA GLY A 140 -15.76 2.44 -10.53
C GLY A 140 -15.86 1.28 -9.54
N THR A 141 -15.47 0.07 -9.94
CA THR A 141 -15.54 -1.14 -9.09
C THR A 141 -14.25 -1.94 -9.09
N ASP A 142 -13.19 -1.40 -9.68
CA ASP A 142 -11.89 -2.07 -9.73
C ASP A 142 -11.21 -2.07 -8.36
N VAL A 143 -11.07 -3.26 -7.78
CA VAL A 143 -10.56 -3.43 -6.40
C VAL A 143 -9.08 -3.05 -6.30
N HIS A 144 -8.33 -3.04 -7.39
CA HIS A 144 -6.93 -2.63 -7.34
C HIS A 144 -6.73 -1.18 -6.88
N HIS A 145 -7.72 -0.28 -7.09
CA HIS A 145 -7.65 1.09 -6.58
C HIS A 145 -8.71 1.43 -5.52
N LEU A 146 -9.57 0.48 -5.14
CA LEU A 146 -10.55 0.66 -4.07
C LEU A 146 -9.97 0.19 -2.73
N ARG A 147 -10.11 1.01 -1.68
CA ARG A 147 -9.61 0.72 -0.33
C ARG A 147 -10.65 1.08 0.74
N PRO A 148 -10.65 0.38 1.90
CA PRO A 148 -11.37 0.88 3.07
C PRO A 148 -10.72 2.17 3.56
N GLU A 149 -11.53 3.18 3.89
CA GLU A 149 -11.05 4.40 4.51
C GLU A 149 -12.09 5.01 5.44
N ASP A 150 -11.64 5.70 6.50
CA ASP A 150 -12.51 6.49 7.38
C ASP A 150 -13.34 7.47 6.58
N VAL A 151 -14.66 7.49 6.83
CA VAL A 151 -15.60 8.33 6.07
C VAL A 151 -15.21 9.81 6.10
N SER A 152 -14.71 10.30 7.24
CA SER A 152 -14.34 11.71 7.39
C SER A 152 -13.05 12.03 6.64
N VAL A 153 -12.06 11.14 6.69
CA VAL A 153 -10.78 11.30 5.98
C VAL A 153 -10.97 11.17 4.47
N ASN A 154 -11.76 10.20 4.03
CA ASN A 154 -12.17 10.09 2.62
C ASN A 154 -12.85 11.38 2.13
N SER A 155 -13.72 11.98 2.94
CA SER A 155 -14.36 13.26 2.61
C SER A 155 -13.36 14.43 2.53
N ILE A 156 -12.31 14.43 3.37
CA ILE A 156 -11.25 15.44 3.32
C ILE A 156 -10.39 15.26 2.06
N ARG A 157 -10.04 14.02 1.72
CA ARG A 157 -9.34 13.73 0.47
C ARG A 157 -10.18 14.16 -0.73
N GLY A 158 -11.46 13.85 -0.74
CA GLY A 158 -12.39 14.27 -1.79
C GLY A 158 -12.01 13.72 -3.16
N ASN A 159 -11.80 14.62 -4.12
CA ASN A 159 -11.34 14.28 -5.47
C ASN A 159 -10.01 14.96 -5.82
N LYS A 160 -9.22 15.29 -4.82
CA LYS A 160 -7.92 15.93 -5.02
C LYS A 160 -6.94 14.99 -5.70
N ASP A 161 -6.03 15.57 -6.44
CA ASP A 161 -4.85 14.90 -6.97
C ASP A 161 -3.87 14.53 -5.82
N PHE A 162 -2.77 13.89 -6.16
CA PHE A 162 -1.71 13.55 -5.22
C PHE A 162 -0.45 14.38 -5.50
N ASP A 163 0.07 15.03 -4.46
CA ASP A 163 1.33 15.78 -4.45
C ASP A 163 1.84 15.84 -3.01
N ASN A 164 3.10 16.23 -2.83
CA ASN A 164 3.69 16.46 -1.51
C ASN A 164 3.25 17.81 -0.93
N GLY A 165 3.04 17.87 0.39
CA GLY A 165 2.85 19.09 1.14
C GLY A 165 1.43 19.36 1.61
N GLY A 166 1.18 20.60 1.99
CA GLY A 166 -0.08 21.03 2.60
C GLY A 166 -0.05 21.06 4.13
N SER A 167 -1.25 21.07 4.73
CA SER A 167 -1.44 21.07 6.18
C SER A 167 -1.84 19.69 6.68
N ALA A 168 -1.46 19.36 7.91
CA ALA A 168 -1.77 18.06 8.51
C ALA A 168 -3.28 17.79 8.54
N VAL A 169 -3.67 16.59 8.13
CA VAL A 169 -5.07 16.14 8.14
C VAL A 169 -5.51 15.80 9.55
N SER A 170 -6.58 16.44 10.03
CA SER A 170 -7.13 16.15 11.34
C SER A 170 -7.68 14.71 11.40
N GLY A 171 -7.27 13.96 12.41
CA GLY A 171 -7.70 12.58 12.62
C GLY A 171 -6.96 11.53 11.81
N ALA A 172 -6.04 11.93 10.93
CA ALA A 172 -5.20 11.04 10.13
C ALA A 172 -3.73 11.48 10.16
N PRO A 173 -3.00 11.20 11.25
CA PRO A 173 -1.61 11.62 11.40
C PRO A 173 -0.72 11.13 10.26
N GLY A 174 0.22 11.98 9.81
CA GLY A 174 1.13 11.68 8.71
C GLY A 174 0.57 11.96 7.32
N ASN A 175 -0.73 12.31 7.21
CA ASN A 175 -1.32 12.76 5.96
C ASN A 175 -1.38 14.29 5.94
N TYR A 176 -1.23 14.87 4.75
CA TYR A 176 -1.29 16.32 4.54
C TYR A 176 -2.21 16.65 3.37
N THR A 177 -2.76 17.85 3.35
CA THR A 177 -3.64 18.29 2.26
C THR A 177 -3.65 19.80 2.16
N ASP A 178 -3.85 20.29 0.95
CA ASP A 178 -4.13 21.69 0.63
C ASP A 178 -5.42 21.83 -0.19
N SER A 179 -5.51 22.85 -1.05
CA SER A 179 -6.73 23.11 -1.81
C SER A 179 -6.98 22.11 -2.95
N ASP A 180 -5.94 21.49 -3.52
CA ASP A 180 -6.01 20.71 -4.74
C ASP A 180 -5.23 19.39 -4.71
N SER A 181 -4.48 19.13 -3.63
CA SER A 181 -3.72 17.90 -3.48
C SER A 181 -3.87 17.23 -2.10
N PHE A 182 -3.48 15.97 -2.05
CA PHE A 182 -3.43 15.15 -0.85
C PHE A 182 -2.12 14.36 -0.84
N GLU A 183 -1.40 14.43 0.27
CA GLU A 183 -0.21 13.62 0.55
C GLU A 183 -0.57 12.55 1.58
N PRO A 184 -0.54 11.26 1.23
CA PRO A 184 -0.77 10.18 2.17
C PRO A 184 0.42 9.98 3.11
N ARG A 185 0.21 9.30 4.24
CA ARG A 185 1.27 8.91 5.16
C ARG A 185 2.34 8.08 4.45
N ASP A 186 3.60 8.18 4.89
CA ASP A 186 4.75 7.56 4.21
C ASP A 186 4.59 6.06 3.95
N ALA A 187 3.99 5.33 4.88
CA ALA A 187 3.81 3.87 4.78
C ALA A 187 2.76 3.40 3.74
N VAL A 188 2.18 4.31 2.94
CA VAL A 188 1.23 3.95 1.86
C VAL A 188 1.39 4.85 0.64
N LYS A 189 2.46 5.63 0.57
CA LYS A 189 2.76 6.46 -0.60
C LYS A 189 2.93 5.60 -1.85
N GLY A 190 3.72 4.55 -1.73
CA GLY A 190 3.94 3.58 -2.81
C GLY A 190 2.66 2.84 -3.19
N ASP A 191 1.86 2.40 -2.19
CA ASP A 191 0.54 1.78 -2.43
C ASP A 191 -0.32 2.68 -3.35
N VAL A 192 -0.45 3.96 -2.97
CA VAL A 192 -1.25 4.95 -3.72
C VAL A 192 -0.69 5.14 -5.13
N ALA A 193 0.62 5.30 -5.26
CA ALA A 193 1.28 5.45 -6.57
C ALA A 193 0.99 4.26 -7.48
N ARG A 194 1.21 3.05 -7.00
CA ARG A 194 0.98 1.81 -7.77
C ARG A 194 -0.49 1.59 -8.13
N MET A 195 -1.43 2.06 -7.30
CA MET A 195 -2.86 2.03 -7.64
C MET A 195 -3.20 2.99 -8.79
N ILE A 196 -2.68 4.21 -8.74
CA ILE A 196 -2.89 5.21 -9.81
C ILE A 196 -2.28 4.73 -11.12
N LEU A 197 -1.04 4.24 -11.09
CA LEU A 197 -0.32 3.77 -12.27
C LEU A 197 -0.95 2.50 -12.87
N TYR A 198 -1.51 1.61 -12.02
CA TYR A 198 -2.31 0.49 -12.48
C TYR A 198 -3.55 0.97 -13.28
N MET A 199 -4.29 1.94 -12.76
CA MET A 199 -5.47 2.48 -13.44
C MET A 199 -5.11 3.05 -14.82
N ALA A 200 -3.97 3.72 -14.93
CA ALA A 200 -3.46 4.29 -16.17
C ALA A 200 -3.05 3.23 -17.20
N VAL A 201 -2.64 2.04 -16.77
CA VAL A 201 -2.34 0.93 -17.69
C VAL A 201 -3.60 0.11 -17.99
N ARG A 202 -4.50 -0.03 -17.01
CA ARG A 202 -5.70 -0.85 -17.19
C ARG A 202 -6.73 -0.18 -18.11
N TYR A 203 -6.89 1.14 -18.05
CA TYR A 203 -7.92 1.88 -18.75
C TYR A 203 -7.33 2.82 -19.80
N GLU A 204 -7.08 2.27 -20.99
CA GLU A 204 -6.44 2.91 -22.16
C GLU A 204 -7.47 3.40 -23.20
N GLY A 205 -8.75 3.56 -22.83
CA GLY A 205 -9.79 4.06 -23.73
C GLY A 205 -10.32 3.06 -24.78
N ASP A 206 -9.89 1.79 -24.75
CA ASP A 206 -10.28 0.77 -25.75
C ASP A 206 -11.53 -0.04 -25.35
N ASP A 207 -12.07 0.14 -24.13
CA ASP A 207 -13.18 -0.63 -23.57
C ASP A 207 -14.39 0.22 -23.16
N SER A 208 -14.62 1.33 -23.84
CA SER A 208 -15.69 2.31 -23.60
C SER A 208 -15.52 3.19 -22.36
N TRP A 209 -14.41 3.06 -21.65
CA TRP A 209 -14.02 3.95 -20.55
C TRP A 209 -13.02 5.00 -21.05
N PRO A 210 -12.94 6.16 -20.38
CA PRO A 210 -11.91 7.14 -20.69
C PRO A 210 -10.51 6.53 -20.61
N ASP A 211 -9.62 7.05 -21.43
CA ASP A 211 -8.19 6.84 -21.32
C ASP A 211 -7.67 7.56 -20.07
N LEU A 212 -7.29 6.79 -19.04
CA LEU A 212 -6.86 7.32 -17.76
C LEU A 212 -5.34 7.49 -17.76
N GLU A 213 -4.85 8.73 -17.62
CA GLU A 213 -3.43 9.02 -17.70
C GLU A 213 -2.91 9.80 -16.48
N PRO A 214 -1.72 9.45 -15.94
CA PRO A 214 -1.06 10.31 -14.98
C PRO A 214 -0.46 11.53 -15.69
N ASN A 215 -0.40 12.68 -15.02
CA ASN A 215 0.21 13.88 -15.57
C ASN A 215 1.03 14.67 -14.53
N GLU A 216 1.70 15.74 -14.94
CA GLU A 216 2.49 16.61 -14.07
C GLU A 216 1.69 17.76 -13.45
N ARG A 217 0.39 17.60 -13.26
CA ARG A 217 -0.48 18.66 -12.73
C ARG A 217 -1.34 18.15 -11.58
N VAL A 218 -1.71 19.06 -10.70
CA VAL A 218 -2.79 18.91 -9.73
C VAL A 218 -4.00 19.71 -10.20
N ASN A 219 -5.14 19.57 -9.54
CA ASN A 219 -6.40 20.24 -9.88
C ASN A 219 -6.92 19.85 -11.29
N ASN A 220 -6.85 18.55 -11.59
CA ASN A 220 -7.27 18.01 -12.89
C ASN A 220 -8.80 18.07 -13.12
N GLY A 221 -9.60 18.31 -12.08
CA GLY A 221 -11.05 18.45 -12.17
C GLY A 221 -11.73 17.15 -12.60
N SER A 222 -12.50 17.19 -13.70
CA SER A 222 -13.14 16.01 -14.28
C SER A 222 -12.34 15.37 -15.43
N SER A 223 -11.18 15.89 -15.75
CA SER A 223 -10.31 15.28 -16.77
C SER A 223 -9.97 13.84 -16.36
N PRO A 224 -9.82 12.91 -17.32
CA PRO A 224 -9.39 11.54 -17.03
C PRO A 224 -7.89 11.48 -16.73
N ALA A 225 -7.46 12.29 -15.77
CA ALA A 225 -6.06 12.44 -15.40
C ALA A 225 -5.91 12.55 -13.89
N MET A 226 -4.79 12.06 -13.39
CA MET A 226 -4.42 12.12 -11.98
C MET A 226 -2.96 12.54 -11.86
N GLY A 227 -2.68 13.55 -11.05
CA GLY A 227 -1.32 14.01 -10.80
C GLY A 227 -0.84 13.61 -9.40
N LYS A 228 0.43 13.76 -9.14
CA LYS A 228 1.47 14.29 -10.02
C LYS A 228 2.44 13.17 -10.38
N LEU A 229 2.65 12.90 -11.65
CA LEU A 229 3.42 11.72 -12.09
C LEU A 229 4.82 11.66 -11.47
N SER A 230 5.56 12.76 -11.46
CA SER A 230 6.91 12.77 -10.84
C SER A 230 6.89 12.42 -9.35
N VAL A 231 5.84 12.82 -8.62
CA VAL A 231 5.66 12.49 -7.21
C VAL A 231 5.23 11.04 -7.03
N LEU A 232 4.35 10.52 -7.88
CA LEU A 232 3.95 9.11 -7.86
C LEU A 232 5.15 8.18 -8.11
N LYS A 233 6.05 8.53 -9.04
CA LYS A 233 7.30 7.80 -9.28
C LYS A 233 8.21 7.83 -8.05
N GLN A 234 8.42 9.01 -7.46
CA GLN A 234 9.18 9.15 -6.22
C GLN A 234 8.61 8.27 -5.10
N TRP A 235 7.30 8.27 -4.90
CA TRP A 235 6.64 7.48 -3.87
C TRP A 235 6.76 5.96 -4.10
N ASN A 236 6.71 5.51 -5.36
CA ASN A 236 6.95 4.12 -5.69
C ASN A 236 8.34 3.65 -5.27
N ASP A 237 9.36 4.51 -5.43
CA ASP A 237 10.74 4.19 -5.05
C ASP A 237 10.98 4.28 -3.54
N GLU A 238 10.33 5.23 -2.86
CA GLU A 238 10.49 5.48 -1.41
C GLU A 238 9.77 4.44 -0.56
N ASP A 239 8.65 3.89 -1.05
CA ASP A 239 7.79 2.93 -0.36
C ASP A 239 7.56 1.70 -1.25
N PRO A 240 8.53 0.76 -1.30
CA PRO A 240 8.42 -0.44 -2.11
C PRO A 240 7.32 -1.39 -1.61
N PRO A 241 6.78 -2.28 -2.49
CA PRO A 241 5.69 -3.19 -2.14
C PRO A 241 5.99 -4.05 -0.91
N ASP A 242 5.15 -3.95 0.09
CA ASP A 242 5.24 -4.74 1.31
C ASP A 242 4.42 -6.05 1.22
N SER A 243 4.47 -6.85 2.27
CA SER A 243 3.74 -8.12 2.33
C SER A 243 2.22 -7.94 2.35
N PHE A 244 1.71 -6.79 2.82
CA PHE A 244 0.28 -6.48 2.81
C PHE A 244 -0.21 -6.21 1.39
N GLU A 245 0.50 -5.38 0.62
CA GLU A 245 0.19 -5.16 -0.80
C GLU A 245 0.30 -6.43 -1.63
N GLN A 246 1.37 -7.22 -1.45
CA GLN A 246 1.59 -8.48 -2.15
C GLN A 246 0.44 -9.47 -1.88
N ARG A 247 0.03 -9.62 -0.60
CA ARG A 247 -1.12 -10.43 -0.22
C ARG A 247 -2.41 -9.90 -0.84
N ARG A 248 -2.60 -8.58 -0.84
CA ARG A 248 -3.76 -7.92 -1.43
C ARG A 248 -3.86 -8.21 -2.92
N ASN A 249 -2.77 -8.06 -3.66
CA ASN A 249 -2.67 -8.37 -5.09
C ASN A 249 -3.02 -9.84 -5.36
N GLN A 250 -2.50 -10.78 -4.55
CA GLN A 250 -2.79 -12.20 -4.66
C GLN A 250 -4.27 -12.51 -4.39
N VAL A 251 -4.88 -11.93 -3.36
CA VAL A 251 -6.31 -12.14 -3.04
C VAL A 251 -7.23 -11.61 -4.16
N ILE A 252 -6.89 -10.47 -4.76
CA ILE A 252 -7.64 -9.94 -5.90
C ILE A 252 -7.56 -10.91 -7.08
N TYR A 253 -6.36 -11.44 -7.36
CA TYR A 253 -6.15 -12.40 -8.44
C TYR A 253 -6.93 -13.71 -8.20
N ASP A 254 -6.78 -14.31 -7.03
CA ASP A 254 -7.34 -15.64 -6.75
C ASP A 254 -8.86 -15.64 -6.62
N GLN A 255 -9.46 -14.57 -6.04
CA GLN A 255 -10.83 -14.63 -5.55
C GLN A 255 -11.80 -13.66 -6.24
N TYR A 256 -11.31 -12.62 -6.93
CA TYR A 256 -12.19 -11.54 -7.40
C TYR A 256 -12.03 -11.21 -8.87
N GLN A 257 -10.92 -10.61 -9.26
CA GLN A 257 -10.77 -10.03 -10.61
C GLN A 257 -9.94 -10.87 -11.57
N HIS A 258 -9.13 -11.79 -11.06
CA HIS A 258 -8.27 -12.68 -11.83
C HIS A 258 -7.24 -11.94 -12.69
N ASN A 259 -6.93 -10.69 -12.32
CA ASN A 259 -5.80 -9.93 -12.83
C ASN A 259 -4.96 -9.41 -11.66
N ARG A 260 -3.76 -8.92 -11.98
CA ARG A 260 -2.78 -8.44 -10.99
C ARG A 260 -2.43 -6.99 -11.27
N ASN A 261 -2.04 -6.26 -10.23
CA ASN A 261 -1.35 -4.99 -10.40
C ASN A 261 0.13 -5.27 -10.69
N PRO A 262 0.61 -4.99 -11.91
CA PRO A 262 1.98 -5.32 -12.31
C PRO A 262 3.03 -4.53 -11.52
N PHE A 263 2.68 -3.36 -10.99
CA PHE A 263 3.62 -2.52 -10.26
C PHE A 263 3.83 -2.97 -8.80
N ILE A 264 2.99 -3.87 -8.29
CA ILE A 264 3.23 -4.58 -7.03
C ILE A 264 4.18 -5.75 -7.24
N ASP A 265 4.05 -6.46 -8.36
CA ASP A 265 4.92 -7.58 -8.70
C ASP A 265 6.28 -7.11 -9.25
N HIS A 266 6.30 -5.99 -9.98
CA HIS A 266 7.44 -5.39 -10.68
C HIS A 266 7.43 -3.86 -10.51
N PRO A 267 7.78 -3.33 -9.34
CA PRO A 267 7.79 -1.88 -9.10
C PRO A 267 8.75 -1.12 -10.02
N GLU A 268 9.81 -1.76 -10.49
CA GLU A 268 10.79 -1.21 -11.45
C GLU A 268 10.18 -0.89 -12.83
N TRP A 269 9.04 -1.46 -13.17
CA TRP A 269 8.36 -1.15 -14.43
C TRP A 269 7.72 0.23 -14.46
N VAL A 270 7.56 0.87 -13.32
CA VAL A 270 7.15 2.29 -13.26
C VAL A 270 8.15 3.16 -14.03
N GLU A 271 9.43 3.10 -13.66
CA GLU A 271 10.49 3.84 -14.35
C GLU A 271 10.75 3.35 -15.77
N ALA A 272 10.43 2.08 -16.06
CA ALA A 272 10.58 1.54 -17.40
C ALA A 272 9.48 2.01 -18.38
N ILE A 273 8.36 2.55 -17.89
CA ILE A 273 7.24 3.04 -18.71
C ILE A 273 7.27 4.56 -18.83
N TRP A 274 7.37 5.28 -17.71
CA TRP A 274 7.32 6.73 -17.59
C TRP A 274 8.72 7.28 -17.28
#